data_96a7143108c8fc72fa3d06a5d7be3354
#
_entry.id   96a7143108c8fc72fa3d06a5d7be3354
#
_cell.length_a   1.000
_cell.length_b   1.000
_cell.length_c   1.000
_cell.angle_alpha   90.00
_cell.angle_beta   90.00
_cell.angle_gamma   90.00
#
_symmetry.space_group_name_H-M   'P 1'
#
loop_
_entity.id
_entity.type
_entity.pdbx_description
1 polymer ?
#
loop_
_entity_poly.entity_id
_entity_poly.type
_entity_poly.pdbx_seq_one_letter_code
_entity_poly.pdbx_strand_id
1 'polypeptide(L)'
;YFPPQMRENALFDKHMLKEYLQSMILDFLSSTPYMRKMVFIGGTNLRLIKGIDRFSEDLDFDCKEMDKEEFMRMTDEVLTFLHRSGLAVEAKDRENPKLTAFRRNIHFPQLLFDLELTGHRDERFLIKIETQDQGIAYTPTIANVKVCGFFFPLPVPPDGVLCAMKLAALLARGKGRDFYDAMFLLSRTAPDFDFLKARCGIGSAEELKTAV
;
A
#
# COMPACT_ATOMS: atom_id res chain seq x y z
N TYR A 1 -11.16 13.55 -10.46
CA TYR A 1 -11.25 12.31 -9.71
C TYR A 1 -11.73 12.50 -8.28
N PHE A 2 -11.15 13.44 -7.55
CA PHE A 2 -11.53 13.73 -6.17
C PHE A 2 -12.84 14.55 -6.09
N PRO A 3 -13.70 14.27 -5.07
CA PRO A 3 -14.92 15.04 -4.84
C PRO A 3 -14.64 16.54 -4.63
N PRO A 4 -15.58 17.45 -5.00
CA PRO A 4 -15.41 18.89 -4.81
C PRO A 4 -15.00 19.28 -3.39
N GLN A 5 -15.63 18.67 -2.38
CA GLN A 5 -15.35 18.94 -0.96
C GLN A 5 -13.89 18.68 -0.55
N MET A 6 -13.24 17.71 -1.20
CA MET A 6 -11.81 17.45 -0.98
C MET A 6 -10.95 18.46 -1.73
N ARG A 7 -11.31 18.79 -2.99
CA ARG A 7 -10.54 19.71 -3.83
C ARG A 7 -10.55 21.16 -3.35
N GLU A 8 -11.59 21.55 -2.64
CA GLU A 8 -11.76 22.89 -2.08
C GLU A 8 -11.18 23.03 -0.67
N ASN A 9 -10.57 21.99 -0.13
CA ASN A 9 -10.00 21.98 1.21
C ASN A 9 -8.51 21.63 1.17
N ALA A 10 -7.67 22.63 1.35
CA ALA A 10 -6.21 22.52 1.34
C ALA A 10 -5.62 21.45 2.29
N LEU A 11 -6.38 21.01 3.31
CA LEU A 11 -5.95 19.91 4.18
C LEU A 11 -5.79 18.57 3.42
N PHE A 12 -6.47 18.41 2.30
CA PHE A 12 -6.40 17.18 1.50
C PHE A 12 -5.39 17.25 0.35
N ASP A 13 -4.86 18.42 0.01
CA ASP A 13 -4.01 18.60 -1.18
C ASP A 13 -2.81 17.65 -1.19
N LYS A 14 -2.07 17.57 -0.10
CA LYS A 14 -0.91 16.67 0.03
C LYS A 14 -1.31 15.20 -0.05
N HIS A 15 -2.48 14.84 0.47
CA HIS A 15 -3.01 13.48 0.38
C HIS A 15 -3.46 13.14 -1.04
N MET A 16 -4.13 14.05 -1.72
CA MET A 16 -4.54 13.88 -3.12
C MET A 16 -3.34 13.76 -4.04
N LEU A 17 -2.31 14.59 -3.84
CA LEU A 17 -1.05 14.49 -4.58
C LEU A 17 -0.37 13.13 -4.34
N LYS A 18 -0.33 12.67 -3.10
CA LYS A 18 0.25 11.37 -2.76
C LYS A 18 -0.50 10.23 -3.44
N GLU A 19 -1.83 10.23 -3.40
CA GLU A 19 -2.67 9.20 -4.04
C GLU A 19 -2.50 9.22 -5.58
N TYR A 20 -2.33 10.40 -6.19
CA TYR A 20 -2.01 10.52 -7.61
C TYR A 20 -0.66 9.86 -7.95
N LEU A 21 0.39 10.19 -7.20
CA LEU A 21 1.74 9.64 -7.42
C LEU A 21 1.80 8.13 -7.12
N GLN A 22 1.09 7.66 -6.09
CA GLN A 22 0.92 6.23 -5.81
C GLN A 22 0.27 5.52 -7.00
N SER A 23 -0.78 6.11 -7.58
CA SER A 23 -1.49 5.56 -8.73
C SER A 23 -0.60 5.51 -9.97
N MET A 24 0.21 6.52 -10.19
CA MET A 24 1.19 6.60 -11.27
C MET A 24 2.28 5.51 -11.14
N ILE A 25 2.77 5.27 -9.93
CA ILE A 25 3.74 4.20 -9.65
C ILE A 25 3.10 2.82 -9.86
N LEU A 26 1.87 2.62 -9.41
CA LEU A 26 1.14 1.36 -9.55
C LEU A 26 0.83 1.05 -11.02
N ASP A 27 0.45 2.05 -11.81
CA ASP A 27 0.23 1.92 -13.26
C ASP A 27 1.52 1.47 -13.96
N PHE A 28 2.64 2.11 -13.68
CA PHE A 28 3.95 1.71 -14.18
C PHE A 28 4.28 0.26 -13.78
N LEU A 29 4.20 -0.06 -12.49
CA LEU A 29 4.52 -1.40 -11.98
C LEU A 29 3.62 -2.48 -12.59
N SER A 30 2.35 -2.17 -12.85
CA SER A 30 1.38 -3.13 -13.42
C SER A 30 1.82 -3.67 -14.79
N SER A 31 2.61 -2.91 -15.53
CA SER A 31 3.15 -3.27 -16.84
C SER A 31 4.50 -4.02 -16.77
N THR A 32 5.06 -4.17 -15.57
CA THR A 32 6.37 -4.82 -15.37
C THR A 32 6.24 -6.31 -15.04
N PRO A 33 7.28 -7.13 -15.31
CA PRO A 33 7.26 -8.54 -14.95
C PRO A 33 7.26 -8.79 -13.43
N TYR A 34 7.67 -7.81 -12.61
CA TYR A 34 7.72 -7.94 -11.15
C TYR A 34 6.36 -8.25 -10.52
N MET A 35 5.26 -7.75 -11.13
CA MET A 35 3.90 -8.00 -10.63
C MET A 35 3.46 -9.47 -10.68
N ARG A 36 4.22 -10.35 -11.36
CA ARG A 36 3.98 -11.80 -11.30
C ARG A 36 4.37 -12.41 -9.94
N LYS A 37 5.24 -11.72 -9.20
CA LYS A 37 5.73 -12.13 -7.88
C LYS A 37 5.16 -11.33 -6.73
N MET A 38 4.34 -10.30 -7.02
CA MET A 38 3.83 -9.37 -6.03
C MET A 38 2.30 -9.33 -6.04
N VAL A 39 1.73 -9.19 -4.85
CA VAL A 39 0.30 -9.02 -4.63
C VAL A 39 0.10 -7.73 -3.85
N PHE A 40 -0.69 -6.81 -4.39
CA PHE A 40 -0.94 -5.51 -3.78
C PHE A 40 -1.85 -5.63 -2.57
N ILE A 41 -1.35 -5.23 -1.39
CA ILE A 41 -2.02 -5.32 -0.09
C ILE A 41 -2.03 -3.96 0.61
N GLY A 42 -2.29 -3.94 1.88
CA GLY A 42 -2.12 -2.77 2.74
C GLY A 42 -3.28 -1.78 2.73
N GLY A 43 -3.02 -0.59 3.26
CA GLY A 43 -4.02 0.47 3.38
C GLY A 43 -4.39 1.11 2.04
N THR A 44 -3.42 1.20 1.13
CA THR A 44 -3.65 1.78 -0.20
C THR A 44 -4.47 0.85 -1.09
N ASN A 45 -4.36 -0.50 -0.92
CA ASN A 45 -5.31 -1.43 -1.53
C ASN A 45 -6.74 -1.16 -1.05
N LEU A 46 -6.95 -0.99 0.27
CA LEU A 46 -8.28 -0.67 0.81
C LEU A 46 -8.82 0.64 0.23
N ARG A 47 -7.96 1.63 0.06
CA ARG A 47 -8.35 2.94 -0.48
C ARG A 47 -8.73 2.86 -1.96
N LEU A 48 -7.85 2.32 -2.80
CA LEU A 48 -8.00 2.38 -4.25
C LEU A 48 -8.96 1.32 -4.81
N ILE A 49 -9.08 0.16 -4.13
CA ILE A 49 -9.84 -0.98 -4.64
C ILE A 49 -11.13 -1.21 -3.83
N LYS A 50 -11.06 -1.14 -2.52
CA LYS A 50 -12.23 -1.40 -1.65
C LYS A 50 -13.02 -0.15 -1.31
N GLY A 51 -12.47 1.05 -1.55
CA GLY A 51 -13.14 2.33 -1.36
C GLY A 51 -13.30 2.74 0.10
N ILE A 52 -12.35 2.39 0.97
CA ILE A 52 -12.34 2.88 2.35
C ILE A 52 -12.17 4.41 2.37
N ASP A 53 -12.93 5.09 3.22
CA ASP A 53 -12.92 6.54 3.30
C ASP A 53 -11.80 7.05 4.21
N ARG A 54 -10.57 6.74 3.86
CA ARG A 54 -9.35 7.32 4.44
C ARG A 54 -8.20 7.24 3.45
N PHE A 55 -7.31 8.23 3.48
CA PHE A 55 -6.07 8.17 2.71
C PHE A 55 -5.09 7.16 3.31
N SER A 56 -4.18 6.70 2.47
CA SER A 56 -3.07 5.81 2.84
C SER A 56 -1.77 6.31 2.25
N GLU A 57 -0.64 6.01 2.92
CA GLU A 57 0.62 6.67 2.61
C GLU A 57 1.62 5.76 1.90
N ASP A 58 1.54 4.46 2.10
CA ASP A 58 2.52 3.47 1.68
C ASP A 58 1.98 2.58 0.57
N LEU A 59 2.86 2.01 -0.25
CA LEU A 59 2.57 0.95 -1.20
C LEU A 59 3.10 -0.37 -0.63
N ASP A 60 2.21 -1.21 -0.17
CA ASP A 60 2.52 -2.48 0.48
C ASP A 60 2.22 -3.66 -0.44
N PHE A 61 3.14 -4.63 -0.50
CA PHE A 61 2.98 -5.84 -1.29
C PHE A 61 3.33 -7.09 -0.47
N ASP A 62 2.57 -8.15 -0.68
CA ASP A 62 3.02 -9.51 -0.40
C ASP A 62 3.83 -10.01 -1.59
N CYS A 63 4.97 -10.64 -1.36
CA CYS A 63 5.80 -11.12 -2.45
C CYS A 63 6.14 -12.60 -2.28
N LYS A 64 6.41 -13.27 -3.39
CA LYS A 64 6.93 -14.63 -3.41
C LYS A 64 8.15 -14.71 -4.30
N GLU A 65 9.17 -15.41 -3.83
CA GLU A 65 10.41 -15.64 -4.60
C GLU A 65 11.06 -14.35 -5.12
N MET A 66 10.97 -13.25 -4.36
CA MET A 66 11.64 -11.98 -4.63
C MET A 66 12.78 -11.80 -3.63
N ASP A 67 13.98 -11.63 -4.11
CA ASP A 67 15.14 -11.28 -3.29
C ASP A 67 15.33 -9.75 -3.19
N LYS A 68 16.28 -9.34 -2.33
CA LYS A 68 16.59 -7.92 -2.11
C LYS A 68 17.11 -7.24 -3.37
N GLU A 69 17.91 -7.93 -4.16
CA GLU A 69 18.50 -7.35 -5.38
C GLU A 69 17.43 -7.10 -6.44
N GLU A 70 16.51 -8.04 -6.61
CA GLU A 70 15.37 -7.90 -7.52
C GLU A 70 14.45 -6.75 -7.07
N PHE A 71 14.15 -6.65 -5.77
CA PHE A 71 13.40 -5.53 -5.21
C PHE A 71 14.09 -4.19 -5.45
N MET A 72 15.41 -4.12 -5.27
CA MET A 72 16.16 -2.89 -5.52
C MET A 72 16.15 -2.51 -7.00
N ARG A 73 16.35 -3.46 -7.93
CA ARG A 73 16.22 -3.22 -9.39
C ARG A 73 14.84 -2.68 -9.75
N MET A 74 13.78 -3.33 -9.26
CA MET A 74 12.41 -2.87 -9.47
C MET A 74 12.21 -1.42 -9.03
N THR A 75 12.66 -1.07 -7.83
CA THR A 75 12.50 0.28 -7.30
C THR A 75 13.40 1.31 -7.97
N ASP A 76 14.58 0.93 -8.49
CA ASP A 76 15.42 1.79 -9.33
C ASP A 76 14.76 2.07 -10.70
N GLU A 77 14.02 1.11 -11.26
CA GLU A 77 13.21 1.33 -12.46
C GLU A 77 12.06 2.31 -12.16
N VAL A 78 11.42 2.23 -10.99
CA VAL A 78 10.42 3.22 -10.55
C VAL A 78 11.05 4.62 -10.46
N LEU A 79 12.22 4.78 -9.85
CA LEU A 79 12.93 6.07 -9.81
C LEU A 79 13.20 6.60 -11.22
N THR A 80 13.71 5.75 -12.11
CA THR A 80 13.98 6.11 -13.51
C THR A 80 12.71 6.55 -14.24
N PHE A 81 11.60 5.85 -14.04
CA PHE A 81 10.30 6.21 -14.61
C PHE A 81 9.83 7.57 -14.10
N LEU A 82 9.90 7.84 -12.80
CA LEU A 82 9.50 9.11 -12.20
C LEU A 82 10.37 10.27 -12.71
N HIS A 83 11.70 10.07 -12.84
CA HIS A 83 12.59 11.06 -13.46
C HIS A 83 12.22 11.38 -14.91
N ARG A 84 11.94 10.34 -15.71
CA ARG A 84 11.50 10.52 -17.11
C ARG A 84 10.14 11.21 -17.22
N SER A 85 9.33 11.13 -16.16
CA SER A 85 8.05 11.85 -16.05
C SER A 85 8.21 13.31 -15.56
N GLY A 86 9.45 13.80 -15.43
CA GLY A 86 9.75 15.17 -15.04
C GLY A 86 9.78 15.43 -13.53
N LEU A 87 9.74 14.38 -12.69
CA LEU A 87 9.77 14.50 -11.24
C LEU A 87 11.20 14.40 -10.70
N ALA A 88 11.59 15.33 -9.85
CA ALA A 88 12.82 15.20 -9.06
C ALA A 88 12.54 14.18 -7.92
N VAL A 89 13.26 13.05 -7.94
CA VAL A 89 13.11 12.00 -6.92
C VAL A 89 14.46 11.46 -6.49
N GLU A 90 14.56 10.99 -5.27
CA GLU A 90 15.75 10.34 -4.74
C GLU A 90 15.37 9.21 -3.78
N ALA A 91 16.17 8.15 -3.73
CA ALA A 91 16.01 7.11 -2.71
C ALA A 91 16.82 7.47 -1.46
N LYS A 92 16.17 7.38 -0.28
CA LYS A 92 16.83 7.56 1.03
C LYS A 92 16.46 6.39 1.94
N ASP A 93 17.23 5.31 1.84
CA ASP A 93 16.98 4.14 2.65
C ASP A 93 17.83 4.19 3.93
N ARG A 94 17.25 3.68 5.01
CA ARG A 94 17.98 3.41 6.25
C ARG A 94 18.01 1.91 6.45
N GLU A 95 19.20 1.37 6.60
CA GLU A 95 19.34 -0.03 6.96
C GLU A 95 18.71 -0.28 8.34
N ASN A 96 17.85 -1.27 8.39
CA ASN A 96 17.29 -1.77 9.64
C ASN A 96 17.42 -3.30 9.66
N PRO A 97 18.43 -3.85 10.36
CA PRO A 97 18.67 -5.30 10.41
C PRO A 97 17.51 -6.11 11.02
N LYS A 98 16.61 -5.43 11.76
CA LYS A 98 15.43 -6.08 12.37
C LYS A 98 14.25 -6.16 11.41
N LEU A 99 14.32 -5.53 10.24
CA LEU A 99 13.24 -5.51 9.28
C LEU A 99 13.37 -6.70 8.34
N THR A 100 12.38 -7.57 8.34
CA THR A 100 12.29 -8.70 7.40
C THR A 100 11.71 -8.28 6.04
N ALA A 101 11.04 -7.14 5.98
CA ALA A 101 10.51 -6.57 4.75
C ALA A 101 11.58 -5.79 3.97
N PHE A 102 11.54 -5.88 2.65
CA PHE A 102 12.30 -4.97 1.79
C PHE A 102 11.55 -3.64 1.72
N ARG A 103 12.31 -2.54 1.83
CA ARG A 103 11.73 -1.20 1.89
C ARG A 103 12.53 -0.21 1.06
N ARG A 104 11.84 0.65 0.31
CA ARG A 104 12.42 1.77 -0.40
C ARG A 104 11.63 3.04 -0.08
N ASN A 105 12.31 4.10 0.32
CA ASN A 105 11.72 5.41 0.52
C ASN A 105 12.05 6.28 -0.68
N ILE A 106 11.04 6.61 -1.48
CA ILE A 106 11.16 7.51 -2.63
C ILE A 106 10.79 8.91 -2.15
N HIS A 107 11.78 9.78 -2.03
CA HIS A 107 11.63 11.17 -1.66
C HIS A 107 11.41 12.03 -2.89
N PHE A 108 10.59 13.05 -2.75
CA PHE A 108 10.32 14.08 -3.76
C PHE A 108 10.80 15.42 -3.21
N PRO A 109 12.10 15.76 -3.39
CA PRO A 109 12.65 17.00 -2.87
C PRO A 109 11.93 18.21 -3.45
N GLN A 110 11.56 19.15 -2.57
CA GLN A 110 10.94 20.43 -2.91
C GLN A 110 9.57 20.37 -3.64
N LEU A 111 9.06 19.18 -3.99
CA LEU A 111 7.82 19.03 -4.78
C LEU A 111 6.63 19.79 -4.18
N LEU A 112 6.45 19.72 -2.85
CA LEU A 112 5.36 20.44 -2.20
C LEU A 112 5.53 21.95 -2.30
N PHE A 113 6.77 22.47 -2.21
CA PHE A 113 7.08 23.88 -2.34
C PHE A 113 6.88 24.36 -3.77
N ASP A 114 7.37 23.61 -4.75
CA ASP A 114 7.24 23.93 -6.19
C ASP A 114 5.77 23.96 -6.65
N LEU A 115 4.91 23.17 -5.99
CA LEU A 115 3.46 23.15 -6.21
C LEU A 115 2.69 24.13 -5.30
N GLU A 116 3.37 24.98 -4.55
CA GLU A 116 2.78 25.95 -3.62
C GLU A 116 1.88 25.32 -2.53
N LEU A 117 2.08 24.01 -2.22
CA LEU A 117 1.35 23.28 -1.19
C LEU A 117 1.95 23.45 0.20
N THR A 118 3.06 24.14 0.32
CA THR A 118 3.73 24.49 1.58
C THR A 118 4.61 25.72 1.41
N GLY A 119 4.80 26.49 2.48
CA GLY A 119 5.81 27.55 2.56
C GLY A 119 7.21 27.05 2.94
N HIS A 120 7.37 25.76 3.22
CA HIS A 120 8.64 25.18 3.67
C HIS A 120 9.31 24.39 2.55
N ARG A 121 10.43 24.92 2.03
CA ARG A 121 11.15 24.31 0.90
C ARG A 121 11.60 22.87 1.16
N ASP A 122 12.01 22.57 2.39
CA ASP A 122 12.54 21.26 2.78
C ASP A 122 11.49 20.36 3.44
N GLU A 123 10.19 20.66 3.28
CA GLU A 123 9.15 19.80 3.83
C GLU A 123 9.23 18.40 3.21
N ARG A 124 9.31 17.40 4.10
CA ARG A 124 9.50 16.03 3.71
C ARG A 124 8.25 15.46 3.06
N PHE A 125 8.37 15.06 1.80
CA PHE A 125 7.34 14.33 1.08
C PHE A 125 7.93 13.07 0.46
N LEU A 126 7.31 11.93 0.73
CA LEU A 126 7.81 10.65 0.24
C LEU A 126 6.68 9.64 0.04
N ILE A 127 6.96 8.65 -0.82
CA ILE A 127 6.19 7.41 -0.93
C ILE A 127 7.12 6.26 -0.53
N LYS A 128 6.62 5.39 0.33
CA LYS A 128 7.32 4.18 0.72
C LYS A 128 6.77 2.99 -0.06
N ILE A 129 7.65 2.20 -0.67
CA ILE A 129 7.33 0.90 -1.25
C ILE A 129 7.89 -0.16 -0.29
N GLU A 130 7.03 -1.07 0.13
CA GLU A 130 7.41 -2.13 1.05
C GLU A 130 6.88 -3.47 0.54
N THR A 131 7.71 -4.50 0.61
CA THR A 131 7.30 -5.87 0.26
C THR A 131 7.85 -6.87 1.26
N GLN A 132 7.04 -7.86 1.59
CA GLN A 132 7.40 -8.94 2.49
C GLN A 132 6.64 -10.20 2.10
N ASP A 133 7.33 -11.34 2.04
CA ASP A 133 6.65 -12.64 1.97
C ASP A 133 5.88 -12.89 3.26
N GLN A 134 4.56 -13.04 3.15
CA GLN A 134 3.70 -13.36 4.30
C GLN A 134 3.85 -14.81 4.75
N GLY A 135 4.48 -15.67 3.95
CA GLY A 135 4.73 -17.08 4.26
C GLY A 135 3.48 -17.96 4.21
N ILE A 136 2.34 -17.47 3.74
CA ILE A 136 1.06 -18.18 3.69
C ILE A 136 0.58 -18.20 2.25
N ALA A 137 0.27 -19.40 1.74
CA ALA A 137 -0.19 -19.58 0.36
C ALA A 137 -1.66 -19.20 0.22
N TYR A 138 -1.98 -18.41 -0.81
CA TYR A 138 -3.33 -18.15 -1.30
C TYR A 138 -3.27 -17.85 -2.81
N THR A 139 -4.40 -17.93 -3.49
CA THR A 139 -4.49 -17.62 -4.92
C THR A 139 -4.92 -16.16 -5.09
N PRO A 140 -4.06 -15.27 -5.64
CA PRO A 140 -4.43 -13.90 -5.93
C PRO A 140 -5.52 -13.81 -7.00
N THR A 141 -6.32 -12.76 -6.93
CA THR A 141 -7.26 -12.36 -7.98
C THR A 141 -6.76 -11.10 -8.68
N ILE A 142 -7.28 -10.78 -9.86
CA ILE A 142 -6.94 -9.55 -10.56
C ILE A 142 -8.03 -8.51 -10.30
N ALA A 143 -7.64 -7.36 -9.76
CA ALA A 143 -8.50 -6.19 -9.64
C ALA A 143 -8.15 -5.16 -10.72
N ASN A 144 -9.14 -4.67 -11.45
CA ASN A 144 -8.98 -3.55 -12.36
C ASN A 144 -9.15 -2.24 -11.58
N VAL A 145 -8.10 -1.46 -11.50
CA VAL A 145 -8.06 -0.18 -10.77
C VAL A 145 -8.32 0.96 -11.74
N LYS A 146 -9.28 1.83 -11.41
CA LYS A 146 -9.56 3.07 -12.12
C LYS A 146 -9.45 4.23 -11.16
N VAL A 147 -8.37 4.99 -11.24
CA VAL A 147 -8.05 6.04 -10.27
C VAL A 147 -7.25 7.16 -10.92
N CYS A 148 -7.52 8.41 -10.59
CA CYS A 148 -6.75 9.59 -11.03
C CYS A 148 -6.47 9.66 -12.54
N GLY A 149 -7.34 9.09 -13.38
CA GLY A 149 -7.15 9.01 -14.83
C GLY A 149 -6.38 7.77 -15.32
N PHE A 150 -5.82 6.97 -14.43
CA PHE A 150 -5.17 5.70 -14.73
C PHE A 150 -6.16 4.55 -14.76
N PHE A 151 -5.86 3.52 -15.55
CA PHE A 151 -6.62 2.26 -15.60
C PHE A 151 -5.65 1.09 -15.80
N PHE A 152 -5.50 0.24 -14.79
CA PHE A 152 -4.54 -0.86 -14.80
C PHE A 152 -4.99 -2.05 -13.94
N PRO A 153 -4.59 -3.29 -14.30
CA PRO A 153 -4.83 -4.48 -13.48
C PRO A 153 -3.76 -4.65 -12.40
N LEU A 154 -4.16 -5.13 -11.22
CA LEU A 154 -3.24 -5.53 -10.15
C LEU A 154 -3.62 -6.87 -9.55
N PRO A 155 -2.66 -7.75 -9.26
CA PRO A 155 -2.87 -8.90 -8.39
C PRO A 155 -3.19 -8.43 -6.96
N VAL A 156 -4.28 -8.94 -6.39
CA VAL A 156 -4.73 -8.62 -5.03
C VAL A 156 -5.13 -9.89 -4.29
N PRO A 157 -5.07 -9.93 -2.96
CA PRO A 157 -5.57 -11.08 -2.22
C PRO A 157 -7.10 -11.16 -2.31
N PRO A 158 -7.70 -12.33 -2.19
CA PRO A 158 -9.14 -12.48 -1.95
C PRO A 158 -9.57 -11.66 -0.73
N ASP A 159 -10.81 -11.20 -0.70
CA ASP A 159 -11.32 -10.31 0.35
C ASP A 159 -11.19 -10.93 1.75
N GLY A 160 -11.47 -12.21 1.90
CA GLY A 160 -11.30 -12.93 3.17
C GLY A 160 -9.85 -12.95 3.65
N VAL A 161 -8.89 -13.14 2.74
CA VAL A 161 -7.45 -13.10 3.05
C VAL A 161 -7.01 -11.69 3.43
N LEU A 162 -7.45 -10.67 2.69
CA LEU A 162 -7.16 -9.26 3.03
C LEU A 162 -7.74 -8.89 4.41
N CYS A 163 -8.95 -9.37 4.73
CA CYS A 163 -9.57 -9.20 6.04
C CYS A 163 -8.73 -9.87 7.13
N ALA A 164 -8.30 -11.10 6.91
CA ALA A 164 -7.44 -11.84 7.84
C ALA A 164 -6.08 -11.12 8.07
N MET A 165 -5.46 -10.59 7.01
CA MET A 165 -4.24 -9.77 7.14
C MET A 165 -4.45 -8.54 8.02
N LYS A 166 -5.60 -7.85 7.89
CA LYS A 166 -5.93 -6.66 8.69
C LYS A 166 -6.25 -7.00 10.14
N LEU A 167 -6.92 -8.11 10.38
CA LEU A 167 -7.15 -8.62 11.74
C LEU A 167 -5.83 -9.04 12.42
N ALA A 168 -4.95 -9.72 11.71
CA ALA A 168 -3.62 -10.04 12.23
C ALA A 168 -2.82 -8.77 12.58
N ALA A 169 -2.91 -7.72 11.75
CA ALA A 169 -2.28 -6.44 12.05
C ALA A 169 -2.91 -5.74 13.25
N LEU A 170 -4.22 -5.81 13.42
CA LEU A 170 -4.94 -5.29 14.58
C LEU A 170 -4.45 -5.98 15.88
N LEU A 171 -4.43 -7.31 15.88
CA LEU A 171 -3.98 -8.10 17.03
C LEU A 171 -2.52 -7.81 17.40
N ALA A 172 -1.65 -7.59 16.39
CA ALA A 172 -0.23 -7.35 16.63
C ALA A 172 0.10 -5.92 17.09
N ARG A 173 -0.65 -4.91 16.63
CA ARG A 173 -0.29 -3.49 16.80
C ARG A 173 -1.31 -2.65 17.56
N GLY A 174 -2.60 -2.98 17.48
CA GLY A 174 -3.69 -2.31 18.18
C GLY A 174 -3.88 -0.82 17.87
N LYS A 175 -3.48 -0.36 16.67
CA LYS A 175 -3.62 1.06 16.30
C LYS A 175 -5.04 1.38 15.83
N GLY A 176 -5.52 2.60 16.10
CA GLY A 176 -6.88 3.02 15.72
C GLY A 176 -7.21 2.80 14.24
N ARG A 177 -6.24 3.00 13.33
CA ARG A 177 -6.42 2.70 11.90
C ARG A 177 -6.60 1.22 11.61
N ASP A 178 -5.97 0.33 12.40
CA ASP A 178 -6.10 -1.12 12.22
C ASP A 178 -7.51 -1.57 12.64
N PHE A 179 -8.09 -0.94 13.66
CA PHE A 179 -9.51 -1.10 14.02
C PHE A 179 -10.44 -0.66 12.91
N TYR A 180 -10.23 0.53 12.37
CA TYR A 180 -11.06 1.07 11.29
C TYR A 180 -11.03 0.17 10.05
N ASP A 181 -9.84 -0.28 9.65
CA ASP A 181 -9.65 -1.20 8.53
C ASP A 181 -10.34 -2.54 8.75
N ALA A 182 -10.19 -3.12 9.94
CA ALA A 182 -10.82 -4.39 10.31
C ALA A 182 -12.35 -4.30 10.30
N MET A 183 -12.92 -3.28 10.93
CA MET A 183 -14.37 -3.05 10.96
C MET A 183 -14.95 -2.84 9.56
N PHE A 184 -14.25 -2.06 8.72
CA PHE A 184 -14.65 -1.84 7.32
C PHE A 184 -14.70 -3.15 6.53
N LEU A 185 -13.72 -4.04 6.70
CA LEU A 185 -13.70 -5.33 5.99
C LEU A 185 -14.70 -6.32 6.57
N LEU A 186 -14.82 -6.43 7.89
CA LEU A 186 -15.78 -7.32 8.55
C LEU A 186 -17.23 -6.97 8.22
N SER A 187 -17.52 -5.72 7.87
CA SER A 187 -18.87 -5.34 7.40
C SER A 187 -19.21 -5.86 5.99
N ARG A 188 -18.23 -6.40 5.25
CA ARG A 188 -18.33 -6.77 3.84
C ARG A 188 -17.99 -8.21 3.54
N THR A 189 -17.12 -8.82 4.34
CA THR A 189 -16.63 -10.19 4.14
C THR A 189 -16.31 -10.87 5.44
N ALA A 190 -16.38 -12.19 5.45
CA ALA A 190 -15.80 -12.99 6.54
C ALA A 190 -14.28 -13.10 6.35
N PRO A 191 -13.49 -13.14 7.43
CA PRO A 191 -12.06 -13.39 7.33
C PRO A 191 -11.79 -14.84 6.89
N ASP A 192 -10.68 -15.03 6.20
CA ASP A 192 -10.14 -16.34 5.92
C ASP A 192 -9.53 -16.93 7.20
N PHE A 193 -10.20 -17.91 7.80
CA PHE A 193 -9.76 -18.51 9.06
C PHE A 193 -8.57 -19.45 8.90
N ASP A 194 -8.34 -20.01 7.72
CA ASP A 194 -7.13 -20.80 7.46
C ASP A 194 -5.90 -19.89 7.47
N PHE A 195 -6.01 -18.72 6.85
CA PHE A 195 -4.97 -17.70 6.92
C PHE A 195 -4.74 -17.21 8.36
N LEU A 196 -5.81 -16.88 9.12
CA LEU A 196 -5.70 -16.44 10.51
C LEU A 196 -5.11 -17.51 11.41
N LYS A 197 -5.48 -18.78 11.20
CA LYS A 197 -4.92 -19.91 11.95
C LYS A 197 -3.43 -20.06 11.70
N ALA A 198 -3.00 -19.98 10.44
CA ALA A 198 -1.58 -20.04 10.09
C ALA A 198 -0.79 -18.84 10.64
N ARG A 199 -1.40 -17.63 10.68
CA ARG A 199 -0.72 -16.40 11.09
C ARG A 199 -0.74 -16.12 12.61
N CYS A 200 -1.85 -16.39 13.28
CA CYS A 200 -2.13 -15.98 14.66
C CYS A 200 -2.65 -17.13 15.53
N GLY A 201 -2.84 -18.33 15.00
CA GLY A 201 -3.41 -19.46 15.73
C GLY A 201 -4.93 -19.38 15.94
N ILE A 202 -5.65 -18.48 15.24
CA ILE A 202 -7.08 -18.25 15.39
C ILE A 202 -7.83 -18.90 14.22
N GLY A 203 -8.55 -19.98 14.53
CA GLY A 203 -9.25 -20.80 13.51
C GLY A 203 -10.77 -20.62 13.48
N SER A 204 -11.35 -19.79 14.35
CA SER A 204 -12.80 -19.60 14.42
C SER A 204 -13.22 -18.19 14.82
N ALA A 205 -14.49 -17.87 14.60
CA ALA A 205 -15.07 -16.57 15.00
C ALA A 205 -15.12 -16.43 16.54
N GLU A 206 -15.33 -17.51 17.26
CA GLU A 206 -15.35 -17.54 18.73
C GLU A 206 -13.96 -17.24 19.30
N GLU A 207 -12.92 -17.85 18.73
CA GLU A 207 -11.53 -17.56 19.10
C GLU A 207 -11.15 -16.11 18.79
N LEU A 208 -11.58 -15.59 17.63
CA LEU A 208 -11.34 -14.20 17.26
C LEU A 208 -12.01 -13.23 18.23
N LYS A 209 -13.26 -13.47 18.63
CA LYS A 209 -13.96 -12.63 19.63
C LYS A 209 -13.26 -12.58 20.98
N THR A 210 -12.58 -13.65 21.33
CA THR A 210 -11.84 -13.73 22.61
C THR A 210 -10.50 -13.00 22.52
N ALA A 211 -9.92 -12.90 21.33
CA ALA A 211 -8.61 -12.32 21.09
C ALA A 211 -8.63 -10.79 20.86
N VAL A 212 -9.78 -10.20 20.50
CA VAL A 212 -9.99 -8.77 20.23
C VAL A 212 -10.58 -8.09 21.48
#